data_97efab1826e3c5304083f67fcd901325
#
_entry.id   97efab1826e3c5304083f67fcd901325
#
_cell.length_a   1.000
_cell.length_b   1.000
_cell.length_c   1.000
_cell.angle_alpha   90.00
_cell.angle_beta   90.00
_cell.angle_gamma   90.00
#
_symmetry.space_group_name_H-M   'P 1'
#
loop_
_entity.id
_entity.type
_entity.pdbx_description
1 polymer ?
#
loop_
_entity_poly.entity_id
_entity_poly.type
_entity_poly.pdbx_seq_one_letter_code
_entity_poly.pdbx_strand_id
1 'polypeptide(L)'
;MELKNIAILGPGGNVGTAIITELLKDGPRFTITGITRSTSTYKPPPTITHRTVDYTSFSSLQAAFQNQDAVVNCITGGATHYEPSKLIIDAAVAAGVKLFFADEFVGEITREAFRRLPEAFVGGKCRIREYLEGLGREGKMAWTSLNGGPFFDMYMPNRHARIYGSGNQPLHWTPLPTMGLAAGNMLRNLDPIRNRPVLLDPITPSSTVTQNTLLRTLEKALDTTFTVSHVDVSKIHRNALVVLEKWKECGEQGEGKAQMGKAMRGLGVCNQFYEGDDEGHAEDSERTVQNELVGVEIMQLEDAVRDALERYGENCQVVQGMYNVEACEL
;
A
#
# COMPACT_ATOMS: atom_id res chain seq x y z
N MET A 1 7.05 23.31 -9.90
CA MET A 1 5.94 22.87 -10.83
C MET A 1 4.67 22.83 -10.02
N GLU A 2 3.60 23.51 -10.44
CA GLU A 2 2.32 23.47 -9.77
C GLU A 2 1.44 22.39 -10.37
N LEU A 3 0.80 21.59 -9.51
CA LEU A 3 -0.15 20.54 -9.87
C LEU A 3 -1.55 21.04 -9.52
N LYS A 4 -2.51 20.87 -10.43
CA LYS A 4 -3.91 21.25 -10.23
C LYS A 4 -4.86 20.10 -10.52
N ASN A 5 -4.68 19.40 -11.63
CA ASN A 5 -5.55 18.32 -12.08
C ASN A 5 -4.92 16.97 -11.70
N ILE A 6 -5.55 16.26 -10.77
CA ILE A 6 -5.03 15.01 -10.22
C ILE A 6 -5.93 13.85 -10.59
N ALA A 7 -5.42 12.92 -11.36
CA ALA A 7 -6.08 11.64 -11.63
C ALA A 7 -5.68 10.61 -10.56
N ILE A 8 -6.66 9.94 -9.96
CA ILE A 8 -6.44 8.89 -8.96
C ILE A 8 -7.00 7.58 -9.49
N LEU A 9 -6.11 6.63 -9.77
CA LEU A 9 -6.46 5.27 -10.13
C LEU A 9 -6.77 4.47 -8.86
N GLY A 10 -7.90 3.76 -8.82
CA GLY A 10 -8.33 3.04 -7.63
C GLY A 10 -8.86 3.96 -6.49
N PRO A 11 -9.71 4.96 -6.81
CA PRO A 11 -10.16 5.99 -5.85
C PRO A 11 -10.99 5.45 -4.69
N GLY A 12 -11.61 4.28 -4.85
CA GLY A 12 -12.41 3.61 -3.81
C GLY A 12 -11.62 2.63 -2.94
N GLY A 13 -10.32 2.48 -3.15
CA GLY A 13 -9.43 1.69 -2.30
C GLY A 13 -9.02 2.46 -1.03
N ASN A 14 -8.39 1.77 -0.09
CA ASN A 14 -7.97 2.36 1.19
C ASN A 14 -7.10 3.61 1.01
N VAL A 15 -6.04 3.48 0.22
CA VAL A 15 -5.11 4.59 -0.05
C VAL A 15 -5.75 5.67 -0.89
N GLY A 16 -6.45 5.29 -1.98
CA GLY A 16 -7.13 6.26 -2.85
C GLY A 16 -8.15 7.10 -2.07
N THR A 17 -8.93 6.47 -1.19
CA THR A 17 -9.88 7.17 -0.33
C THR A 17 -9.17 8.10 0.67
N ALA A 18 -8.08 7.66 1.29
CA ALA A 18 -7.32 8.47 2.23
C ALA A 18 -6.73 9.72 1.56
N ILE A 19 -6.13 9.57 0.37
CA ILE A 19 -5.57 10.68 -0.42
C ILE A 19 -6.68 11.66 -0.85
N ILE A 20 -7.80 11.15 -1.36
CA ILE A 20 -8.94 11.98 -1.77
C ILE A 20 -9.46 12.78 -0.58
N THR A 21 -9.68 12.12 0.56
CA THR A 21 -10.16 12.77 1.79
C THR A 21 -9.23 13.90 2.20
N GLU A 22 -7.93 13.69 2.09
CA GLU A 22 -6.94 14.71 2.41
C GLU A 22 -6.95 15.88 1.44
N LEU A 23 -6.94 15.61 0.13
CA LEU A 23 -6.93 16.66 -0.90
C LEU A 23 -8.19 17.51 -0.92
N LEU A 24 -9.34 16.94 -0.54
CA LEU A 24 -10.60 17.68 -0.45
C LEU A 24 -10.59 18.77 0.64
N LYS A 25 -9.68 18.69 1.63
CA LYS A 25 -9.52 19.76 2.64
C LYS A 25 -8.99 21.06 2.03
N ASP A 26 -8.32 20.99 0.88
CA ASP A 26 -7.76 22.15 0.19
C ASP A 26 -8.82 22.92 -0.67
N GLY A 27 -10.06 22.48 -0.66
CA GLY A 27 -11.12 23.11 -1.44
C GLY A 27 -10.83 23.10 -2.94
N PRO A 28 -10.89 24.27 -3.63
CA PRO A 28 -10.76 24.33 -5.09
C PRO A 28 -9.31 24.24 -5.61
N ARG A 29 -8.33 24.07 -4.75
CA ARG A 29 -6.91 23.97 -5.16
C ARG A 29 -6.67 22.84 -6.14
N PHE A 30 -7.28 21.69 -5.90
CA PHE A 30 -7.17 20.51 -6.74
C PHE A 30 -8.49 20.17 -7.43
N THR A 31 -8.39 19.83 -8.71
CA THR A 31 -9.46 19.18 -9.47
C THR A 31 -9.17 17.69 -9.50
N ILE A 32 -9.93 16.90 -8.78
CA ILE A 32 -9.70 15.47 -8.63
C ILE A 32 -10.55 14.67 -9.63
N THR A 33 -9.93 13.76 -10.36
CA THR A 33 -10.58 12.78 -11.23
C THR A 33 -10.33 11.38 -10.71
N GLY A 34 -11.36 10.71 -10.19
CA GLY A 34 -11.31 9.30 -9.84
C GLY A 34 -11.46 8.42 -11.08
N ILE A 35 -10.52 7.49 -11.30
CA ILE A 35 -10.52 6.60 -12.47
C ILE A 35 -10.72 5.15 -12.01
N THR A 36 -11.70 4.48 -12.59
CA THR A 36 -12.03 3.09 -12.28
C THR A 36 -12.25 2.27 -13.56
N ARG A 37 -12.27 0.94 -13.41
CA ARG A 37 -12.79 0.04 -14.45
C ARG A 37 -14.31 0.16 -14.56
N SER A 38 -14.89 -0.19 -15.69
CA SER A 38 -16.35 -0.13 -15.93
C SER A 38 -17.17 -1.01 -14.96
N THR A 39 -16.59 -2.08 -14.43
CA THR A 39 -17.24 -2.97 -13.46
C THR A 39 -17.11 -2.52 -11.99
N SER A 40 -16.59 -1.32 -11.75
CA SER A 40 -16.42 -0.78 -10.40
C SER A 40 -17.77 -0.35 -9.81
N THR A 41 -17.96 -0.63 -8.54
CA THR A 41 -19.11 -0.14 -7.74
C THR A 41 -18.80 1.17 -7.00
N TYR A 42 -17.66 1.79 -7.28
CA TYR A 42 -17.24 3.04 -6.65
C TYR A 42 -18.26 4.17 -6.91
N LYS A 43 -18.64 4.84 -5.85
CA LYS A 43 -19.51 6.03 -5.88
C LYS A 43 -18.68 7.24 -5.47
N PRO A 44 -18.33 8.13 -6.40
CA PRO A 44 -17.52 9.30 -6.08
C PRO A 44 -18.28 10.29 -5.21
N PRO A 45 -17.58 11.03 -4.33
CA PRO A 45 -18.15 12.25 -3.75
C PRO A 45 -18.57 13.25 -4.84
N PRO A 46 -19.58 14.09 -4.59
CA PRO A 46 -20.11 15.02 -5.61
C PRO A 46 -19.08 16.01 -6.19
N THR A 47 -18.02 16.27 -5.45
CA THR A 47 -16.93 17.20 -5.82
C THR A 47 -15.88 16.59 -6.72
N ILE A 48 -15.96 15.28 -7.02
CA ILE A 48 -14.96 14.54 -7.78
C ILE A 48 -15.52 14.15 -9.13
N THR A 49 -14.76 14.43 -10.19
CA THR A 49 -15.04 13.88 -11.52
C THR A 49 -14.77 12.38 -11.53
N HIS A 50 -15.63 11.60 -12.15
CA HIS A 50 -15.44 10.16 -12.30
C HIS A 50 -15.32 9.79 -13.78
N ARG A 51 -14.29 8.98 -14.10
CA ARG A 51 -14.08 8.40 -15.43
C ARG A 51 -13.91 6.89 -15.32
N THR A 52 -14.44 6.17 -16.30
CA THR A 52 -14.24 4.73 -16.43
C THR A 52 -13.29 4.43 -17.58
N VAL A 53 -12.40 3.46 -17.40
CA VAL A 53 -11.39 3.05 -18.40
C VAL A 53 -11.35 1.54 -18.56
N ASP A 54 -10.85 1.12 -19.69
CA ASP A 54 -10.30 -0.22 -19.90
C ASP A 54 -8.79 -0.16 -19.62
N TYR A 55 -8.36 -0.81 -18.55
CA TYR A 55 -6.95 -0.85 -18.14
C TYR A 55 -6.05 -1.65 -19.10
N THR A 56 -6.62 -2.38 -20.04
CA THR A 56 -5.89 -3.11 -21.09
C THR A 56 -5.74 -2.29 -22.37
N SER A 57 -6.39 -1.14 -22.46
CA SER A 57 -6.41 -0.28 -23.65
C SER A 57 -5.58 0.99 -23.44
N PHE A 58 -4.49 1.10 -24.19
CA PHE A 58 -3.64 2.30 -24.20
C PHE A 58 -4.44 3.57 -24.53
N SER A 59 -5.26 3.53 -25.58
CA SER A 59 -6.06 4.71 -25.99
C SER A 59 -7.10 5.11 -24.95
N SER A 60 -7.73 4.15 -24.27
CA SER A 60 -8.66 4.42 -23.17
C SER A 60 -7.97 5.11 -22.00
N LEU A 61 -6.81 4.63 -21.60
CA LEU A 61 -5.99 5.22 -20.53
C LEU A 61 -5.49 6.61 -20.94
N GLN A 62 -4.92 6.76 -22.14
CA GLN A 62 -4.43 8.04 -22.65
C GLN A 62 -5.54 9.10 -22.68
N ALA A 63 -6.74 8.75 -23.16
CA ALA A 63 -7.89 9.66 -23.17
C ALA A 63 -8.31 10.08 -21.76
N ALA A 64 -8.28 9.15 -20.80
CA ALA A 64 -8.61 9.46 -19.41
C ALA A 64 -7.59 10.36 -18.72
N PHE A 65 -6.32 10.34 -19.16
CA PHE A 65 -5.25 11.17 -18.61
C PHE A 65 -5.11 12.54 -19.29
N GLN A 66 -5.88 12.83 -20.34
CA GLN A 66 -5.85 14.15 -20.98
C GLN A 66 -6.18 15.26 -19.97
N ASN A 67 -5.34 16.32 -19.99
CA ASN A 67 -5.42 17.46 -19.09
C ASN A 67 -5.21 17.13 -17.61
N GLN A 68 -4.56 16.02 -17.28
CA GLN A 68 -4.14 15.72 -15.92
C GLN A 68 -2.68 16.16 -15.71
N ASP A 69 -2.40 16.82 -14.58
CA ASP A 69 -1.04 17.20 -14.19
C ASP A 69 -0.32 16.03 -13.52
N ALA A 70 -1.05 15.25 -12.72
CA ALA A 70 -0.51 14.09 -12.04
C ALA A 70 -1.43 12.88 -12.14
N VAL A 71 -0.83 11.69 -12.16
CA VAL A 71 -1.51 10.40 -11.99
C VAL A 71 -1.00 9.76 -10.71
N VAL A 72 -1.91 9.48 -9.77
CA VAL A 72 -1.64 8.76 -8.53
C VAL A 72 -2.17 7.34 -8.70
N ASN A 73 -1.28 6.35 -8.66
CA ASN A 73 -1.65 4.96 -8.84
C ASN A 73 -1.88 4.27 -7.49
N CYS A 74 -3.16 3.99 -7.17
CA CYS A 74 -3.59 3.28 -5.96
C CYS A 74 -4.26 1.94 -6.30
N ILE A 75 -3.95 1.35 -7.46
CA ILE A 75 -4.55 0.08 -7.89
C ILE A 75 -3.87 -1.07 -7.15
N THR A 76 -4.62 -2.14 -6.87
CA THR A 76 -4.13 -3.36 -6.27
C THR A 76 -4.41 -4.58 -7.16
N GLY A 77 -3.73 -5.70 -6.89
CA GLY A 77 -3.93 -6.97 -7.59
C GLY A 77 -3.21 -7.05 -8.94
N GLY A 78 -3.76 -7.77 -9.90
CA GLY A 78 -3.10 -8.06 -11.18
C GLY A 78 -2.70 -6.84 -12.03
N ALA A 79 -3.33 -5.70 -11.80
CA ALA A 79 -2.95 -4.44 -12.45
C ALA A 79 -1.63 -3.86 -11.92
N THR A 80 -1.06 -4.41 -10.86
CA THR A 80 0.26 -4.01 -10.31
C THR A 80 1.42 -4.80 -10.91
N HIS A 81 1.17 -5.75 -11.81
CA HIS A 81 2.20 -6.43 -12.57
C HIS A 81 2.94 -5.46 -13.49
N TYR A 82 4.15 -5.81 -13.89
CA TYR A 82 5.00 -4.91 -14.66
C TYR A 82 4.37 -4.44 -15.98
N GLU A 83 3.89 -5.36 -16.82
CA GLU A 83 3.34 -4.99 -18.14
C GLU A 83 2.07 -4.12 -18.05
N PRO A 84 1.05 -4.44 -17.22
CA PRO A 84 -0.10 -3.55 -17.01
C PRO A 84 0.30 -2.18 -16.46
N SER A 85 1.22 -2.13 -15.50
CA SER A 85 1.69 -0.87 -14.92
C SER A 85 2.46 -0.05 -15.94
N LYS A 86 3.33 -0.69 -16.75
CA LYS A 86 4.04 -0.04 -17.84
C LYS A 86 3.08 0.59 -18.85
N LEU A 87 2.02 -0.13 -19.23
CA LEU A 87 0.99 0.39 -20.14
C LEU A 87 0.33 1.67 -19.58
N ILE A 88 0.01 1.68 -18.29
CA ILE A 88 -0.56 2.86 -17.59
C ILE A 88 0.44 4.04 -17.63
N ILE A 89 1.70 3.78 -17.32
CA ILE A 89 2.77 4.78 -17.31
C ILE A 89 2.99 5.36 -18.73
N ASP A 90 3.07 4.50 -19.75
CA ASP A 90 3.25 4.93 -21.13
C ASP A 90 2.09 5.80 -21.62
N ALA A 91 0.86 5.45 -21.24
CA ALA A 91 -0.32 6.26 -21.54
C ALA A 91 -0.30 7.62 -20.82
N ALA A 92 0.22 7.67 -19.59
CA ALA A 92 0.41 8.93 -18.87
C ALA A 92 1.46 9.83 -19.53
N VAL A 93 2.59 9.26 -19.94
CA VAL A 93 3.62 9.99 -20.72
C VAL A 93 3.03 10.54 -22.02
N ALA A 94 2.30 9.71 -22.78
CA ALA A 94 1.69 10.10 -24.05
C ALA A 94 0.57 11.17 -23.90
N ALA A 95 -0.06 11.24 -22.73
CA ALA A 95 -1.03 12.28 -22.40
C ALA A 95 -0.39 13.59 -21.88
N GLY A 96 0.93 13.63 -21.72
CA GLY A 96 1.65 14.81 -21.21
C GLY A 96 1.53 15.01 -19.69
N VAL A 97 1.28 13.95 -18.93
CA VAL A 97 1.26 13.99 -17.47
C VAL A 97 2.64 14.39 -16.95
N LYS A 98 2.67 15.30 -15.98
CA LYS A 98 3.91 15.87 -15.42
C LYS A 98 4.51 15.02 -14.32
N LEU A 99 3.65 14.35 -13.51
CA LEU A 99 4.04 13.53 -12.37
C LEU A 99 3.31 12.20 -12.38
N PHE A 100 4.04 11.11 -12.21
CA PHE A 100 3.49 9.80 -11.87
C PHE A 100 3.83 9.44 -10.42
N PHE A 101 2.81 9.23 -9.60
CA PHE A 101 2.94 8.75 -8.24
C PHE A 101 2.76 7.24 -8.25
N ALA A 102 3.84 6.50 -8.03
CA ALA A 102 3.86 5.06 -8.14
C ALA A 102 3.09 4.35 -7.02
N ASP A 103 2.52 3.20 -7.33
CA ASP A 103 1.86 2.31 -6.38
C ASP A 103 2.89 1.55 -5.53
N GLU A 104 3.49 2.24 -4.58
CA GLU A 104 4.49 1.68 -3.68
C GLU A 104 4.10 1.86 -2.20
N PHE A 105 2.82 1.91 -1.90
CA PHE A 105 2.28 2.05 -0.53
C PHE A 105 2.48 0.78 0.31
N VAL A 106 3.73 0.35 0.40
CA VAL A 106 4.21 -0.84 1.11
C VAL A 106 5.53 -0.50 1.82
N GLY A 107 6.25 -1.47 2.36
CA GLY A 107 7.61 -1.27 2.87
C GLY A 107 8.62 -0.91 1.76
N GLU A 108 9.89 -0.75 2.12
CA GLU A 108 10.95 -0.42 1.16
C GLU A 108 11.15 -1.56 0.15
N ILE A 109 10.82 -1.30 -1.12
CA ILE A 109 10.80 -2.32 -2.18
C ILE A 109 12.17 -2.70 -2.73
N THR A 110 13.21 -1.92 -2.47
CA THR A 110 14.58 -2.22 -2.95
C THR A 110 15.28 -3.30 -2.14
N ARG A 111 14.70 -3.70 -1.01
CA ARG A 111 15.25 -4.77 -0.17
C ARG A 111 15.26 -6.10 -0.89
N GLU A 112 16.26 -6.91 -0.60
CA GLU A 112 16.41 -8.25 -1.17
C GLU A 112 15.17 -9.13 -0.92
N ALA A 113 14.57 -9.05 0.29
CA ALA A 113 13.35 -9.74 0.63
C ALA A 113 12.18 -9.43 -0.33
N PHE A 114 12.03 -8.16 -0.75
CA PHE A 114 11.03 -7.76 -1.74
C PHE A 114 11.38 -8.22 -3.16
N ARG A 115 12.65 -8.15 -3.54
CA ARG A 115 13.11 -8.56 -4.87
C ARG A 115 12.89 -10.06 -5.14
N ARG A 116 12.96 -10.89 -4.09
CA ARG A 116 12.68 -12.33 -4.18
C ARG A 116 11.21 -12.69 -4.27
N LEU A 117 10.31 -11.76 -3.94
CA LEU A 117 8.88 -12.02 -4.01
C LEU A 117 8.42 -12.16 -5.47
N PRO A 118 7.42 -13.01 -5.73
CA PRO A 118 6.89 -13.18 -7.07
C PRO A 118 6.42 -11.85 -7.67
N GLU A 119 6.66 -11.67 -8.97
CA GLU A 119 6.18 -10.49 -9.69
C GLU A 119 4.66 -10.31 -9.59
N ALA A 120 3.91 -11.42 -9.51
CA ALA A 120 2.47 -11.43 -9.29
C ALA A 120 2.03 -10.85 -7.95
N PHE A 121 2.96 -10.59 -7.01
CA PHE A 121 2.64 -9.98 -5.72
C PHE A 121 3.20 -8.55 -5.63
N VAL A 122 4.45 -8.38 -5.26
CA VAL A 122 5.09 -7.06 -5.13
C VAL A 122 6.43 -6.97 -5.87
N GLY A 123 6.96 -8.10 -6.37
CA GLY A 123 8.25 -8.14 -7.07
C GLY A 123 8.29 -7.26 -8.33
N GLY A 124 7.14 -7.08 -9.00
CA GLY A 124 7.03 -6.19 -10.15
C GLY A 124 7.28 -4.71 -9.83
N LYS A 125 7.07 -4.29 -8.57
CA LYS A 125 7.24 -2.88 -8.16
C LYS A 125 8.68 -2.38 -8.33
N CYS A 126 9.68 -3.22 -8.11
CA CYS A 126 11.10 -2.86 -8.35
C CYS A 126 11.34 -2.50 -9.82
N ARG A 127 10.87 -3.34 -10.75
CA ARG A 127 11.00 -3.08 -12.19
C ARG A 127 10.22 -1.84 -12.64
N ILE A 128 9.05 -1.60 -12.03
CA ILE A 128 8.25 -0.39 -12.29
C ILE A 128 9.02 0.86 -11.84
N ARG A 129 9.63 0.82 -10.66
CA ARG A 129 10.47 1.93 -10.16
C ARG A 129 11.65 2.19 -11.10
N GLU A 130 12.39 1.16 -11.51
CA GLU A 130 13.50 1.28 -12.45
C GLU A 130 13.07 1.92 -13.77
N TYR A 131 11.88 1.57 -14.26
CA TYR A 131 11.30 2.17 -15.46
C TYR A 131 10.99 3.66 -15.26
N LEU A 132 10.37 4.03 -14.14
CA LEU A 132 10.06 5.43 -13.81
C LEU A 132 11.33 6.26 -13.60
N GLU A 133 12.35 5.70 -12.98
CA GLU A 133 13.67 6.34 -12.85
C GLU A 133 14.29 6.64 -14.22
N GLY A 134 14.15 5.72 -15.18
CA GLY A 134 14.55 5.94 -16.56
C GLY A 134 13.85 7.14 -17.18
N LEU A 135 12.53 7.20 -17.10
CA LEU A 135 11.73 8.32 -17.60
C LEU A 135 12.08 9.66 -16.93
N GLY A 136 12.34 9.63 -15.63
CA GLY A 136 12.78 10.81 -14.86
C GLY A 136 14.15 11.32 -15.32
N ARG A 137 15.12 10.43 -15.53
CA ARG A 137 16.46 10.79 -16.06
C ARG A 137 16.39 11.36 -17.48
N GLU A 138 15.48 10.84 -18.31
CA GLU A 138 15.27 11.32 -19.67
C GLU A 138 14.43 12.62 -19.72
N GLY A 139 13.93 13.10 -18.59
CA GLY A 139 13.08 14.30 -18.52
C GLY A 139 11.70 14.13 -19.16
N LYS A 140 11.27 12.90 -19.41
CA LYS A 140 9.97 12.61 -20.03
C LYS A 140 8.79 12.77 -19.08
N MET A 141 8.96 12.37 -17.83
CA MET A 141 7.95 12.50 -16.78
C MET A 141 8.63 12.42 -15.40
N ALA A 142 8.27 13.31 -14.48
CA ALA A 142 8.69 13.18 -13.09
C ALA A 142 7.95 12.04 -12.41
N TRP A 143 8.56 11.47 -11.40
CA TRP A 143 7.93 10.42 -10.59
C TRP A 143 8.19 10.62 -9.10
N THR A 144 7.41 9.93 -8.28
CA THR A 144 7.65 9.77 -6.85
C THR A 144 6.95 8.51 -6.34
N SER A 145 7.28 8.08 -5.15
CA SER A 145 6.57 7.02 -4.44
C SER A 145 6.57 7.26 -2.94
N LEU A 146 5.65 6.61 -2.23
CA LEU A 146 5.51 6.70 -0.78
C LEU A 146 5.52 5.30 -0.19
N ASN A 147 6.53 5.02 0.61
CA ASN A 147 6.76 3.76 1.29
C ASN A 147 6.58 3.98 2.80
N GLY A 148 5.62 3.32 3.42
CA GLY A 148 5.29 3.52 4.84
C GLY A 148 5.02 2.23 5.59
N GLY A 149 5.47 1.09 5.04
CA GLY A 149 5.14 -0.20 5.62
C GLY A 149 3.65 -0.57 5.47
N PRO A 150 3.19 -1.56 6.18
CA PRO A 150 1.79 -1.95 6.20
C PRO A 150 0.92 -0.89 6.89
N PHE A 151 -0.36 -0.89 6.56
CA PHE A 151 -1.29 0.06 7.17
C PHE A 151 -1.67 -0.38 8.58
N PHE A 152 -1.42 0.48 9.55
CA PHE A 152 -1.73 0.24 10.96
C PHE A 152 -3.20 -0.18 11.17
N ASP A 153 -4.11 0.49 10.48
CA ASP A 153 -5.56 0.25 10.53
C ASP A 153 -5.96 -1.18 10.14
N MET A 154 -5.12 -1.88 9.35
CA MET A 154 -5.37 -3.27 8.94
C MET A 154 -5.06 -4.29 10.04
N TYR A 155 -4.37 -3.89 11.08
CA TYR A 155 -3.90 -4.75 12.16
C TYR A 155 -4.64 -4.53 13.49
N MET A 156 -5.73 -3.78 13.47
CA MET A 156 -6.59 -3.57 14.64
C MET A 156 -7.50 -4.79 14.85
N PRO A 157 -7.25 -5.65 15.85
CA PRO A 157 -8.05 -6.85 16.08
C PRO A 157 -9.42 -6.54 16.69
N ASN A 158 -10.41 -7.36 16.34
CA ASN A 158 -11.76 -7.27 16.89
C ASN A 158 -11.95 -8.31 17.99
N ARG A 159 -11.61 -7.99 19.25
CA ARG A 159 -11.79 -8.83 20.45
C ARG A 159 -11.11 -10.22 20.37
N HIS A 160 -10.65 -10.64 19.21
CA HIS A 160 -9.85 -11.83 18.96
C HIS A 160 -8.60 -11.45 18.19
N ALA A 161 -7.44 -11.56 18.83
CA ALA A 161 -6.16 -11.25 18.22
C ALA A 161 -5.51 -12.54 17.70
N ARG A 162 -5.09 -12.52 16.44
CA ARG A 162 -4.19 -13.53 15.88
C ARG A 162 -2.78 -13.00 15.91
N ILE A 163 -1.91 -13.67 16.63
CA ILE A 163 -0.49 -13.33 16.72
C ILE A 163 0.27 -14.23 15.76
N TYR A 164 0.89 -13.61 14.77
CA TYR A 164 1.71 -14.27 13.76
C TYR A 164 3.15 -14.42 14.26
N GLY A 165 3.66 -15.65 14.28
CA GLY A 165 4.97 -15.96 14.85
C GLY A 165 5.01 -15.70 16.36
N SER A 166 6.10 -15.14 16.85
CA SER A 166 6.26 -14.76 18.27
C SER A 166 5.43 -13.53 18.66
N GLY A 167 5.06 -12.70 17.70
CA GLY A 167 4.44 -11.40 17.91
C GLY A 167 5.38 -10.31 18.41
N ASN A 168 6.69 -10.57 18.46
CA ASN A 168 7.70 -9.64 18.96
C ASN A 168 8.52 -8.95 17.87
N GLN A 169 8.26 -9.26 16.59
CA GLN A 169 8.94 -8.59 15.49
C GLN A 169 8.58 -7.10 15.48
N PRO A 170 9.57 -6.19 15.43
CA PRO A 170 9.33 -4.77 15.25
C PRO A 170 8.65 -4.50 13.90
N LEU A 171 7.74 -3.55 13.89
CA LEU A 171 6.92 -3.25 12.71
C LEU A 171 6.86 -1.74 12.46
N HIS A 172 7.06 -1.37 11.20
CA HIS A 172 6.94 0.00 10.74
C HIS A 172 5.56 0.21 10.15
N TRP A 173 4.59 0.59 10.97
CA TRP A 173 3.21 0.76 10.54
C TRP A 173 2.85 2.22 10.34
N THR A 174 2.07 2.49 9.29
CA THR A 174 1.55 3.83 9.02
C THR A 174 0.02 3.81 9.04
N PRO A 175 -0.64 4.66 9.86
CA PRO A 175 -2.08 4.85 9.79
C PRO A 175 -2.51 5.37 8.41
N LEU A 176 -3.63 4.87 7.89
CA LEU A 176 -4.17 5.30 6.58
C LEU A 176 -4.36 6.82 6.45
N PRO A 177 -4.88 7.52 7.47
CA PRO A 177 -4.95 8.99 7.42
C PRO A 177 -3.60 9.66 7.28
N THR A 178 -2.57 9.15 7.96
CA THR A 178 -1.18 9.65 7.86
C THR A 178 -0.60 9.40 6.48
N MET A 179 -0.89 8.25 5.87
CA MET A 179 -0.53 7.97 4.48
C MET A 179 -1.19 8.97 3.53
N GLY A 180 -2.48 9.26 3.74
CA GLY A 180 -3.22 10.28 2.98
C GLY A 180 -2.62 11.67 3.13
N LEU A 181 -2.30 12.09 4.37
CA LEU A 181 -1.66 13.36 4.67
C LEU A 181 -0.30 13.51 3.96
N ALA A 182 0.58 12.51 4.08
CA ALA A 182 1.87 12.51 3.44
C ALA A 182 1.75 12.63 1.92
N ALA A 183 0.93 11.79 1.28
CA ALA A 183 0.69 11.85 -0.16
C ALA A 183 0.09 13.19 -0.60
N GLY A 184 -0.85 13.74 0.17
CA GLY A 184 -1.41 15.07 -0.06
C GLY A 184 -0.35 16.17 -0.02
N ASN A 185 0.54 16.15 0.98
CA ASN A 185 1.64 17.10 1.12
C ASN A 185 2.67 16.98 -0.03
N MET A 186 2.94 15.75 -0.48
CA MET A 186 3.78 15.51 -1.65
C MET A 186 3.19 16.13 -2.92
N LEU A 187 1.88 16.05 -3.11
CA LEU A 187 1.18 16.69 -4.23
C LEU A 187 1.09 18.22 -4.10
N ARG A 188 1.07 18.75 -2.86
CA ARG A 188 1.11 20.19 -2.57
C ARG A 188 2.46 20.81 -2.86
N ASN A 189 3.55 20.04 -2.66
CA ASN A 189 4.94 20.49 -2.82
C ASN A 189 5.79 19.41 -3.49
N LEU A 190 5.88 19.47 -4.81
CA LEU A 190 6.58 18.48 -5.61
C LEU A 190 8.11 18.57 -5.55
N ASP A 191 8.67 19.76 -5.37
CA ASP A 191 10.11 19.98 -5.58
C ASP A 191 11.01 19.09 -4.70
N PRO A 192 10.74 18.90 -3.39
CA PRO A 192 11.59 18.07 -2.55
C PRO A 192 11.45 16.56 -2.79
N ILE A 193 10.38 16.13 -3.49
CA ILE A 193 10.07 14.69 -3.68
C ILE A 193 10.20 14.22 -5.13
N ARG A 194 10.58 15.10 -6.03
CA ARG A 194 10.70 14.79 -7.46
C ARG A 194 11.77 13.75 -7.73
N ASN A 195 11.43 12.74 -8.51
CA ASN A 195 12.30 11.66 -8.98
C ASN A 195 12.98 10.88 -7.84
N ARG A 196 12.26 10.68 -6.76
CA ARG A 196 12.75 9.90 -5.61
C ARG A 196 11.62 9.24 -4.83
N PRO A 197 11.89 8.13 -4.15
CA PRO A 197 10.97 7.57 -3.16
C PRO A 197 11.00 8.39 -1.87
N VAL A 198 9.90 8.35 -1.13
CA VAL A 198 9.78 8.89 0.23
C VAL A 198 9.45 7.76 1.18
N LEU A 199 10.13 7.69 2.31
CA LEU A 199 9.96 6.68 3.33
C LEU A 199 9.37 7.26 4.60
N LEU A 200 8.25 6.68 5.07
CA LEU A 200 7.58 7.04 6.32
C LEU A 200 7.82 6.01 7.42
N ASP A 201 7.91 6.51 8.65
CA ASP A 201 7.81 5.74 9.88
C ASP A 201 7.23 6.63 10.98
N PRO A 202 5.90 6.82 11.02
CA PRO A 202 5.27 7.81 11.88
C PRO A 202 5.05 7.36 13.32
N ILE A 203 5.10 6.07 13.63
CA ILE A 203 4.89 5.57 15.00
C ILE A 203 6.23 5.21 15.62
N THR A 204 6.57 5.87 16.74
CA THR A 204 7.90 5.72 17.35
C THR A 204 7.81 5.37 18.85
N PRO A 205 8.83 4.71 19.37
CA PRO A 205 9.92 4.10 18.62
C PRO A 205 9.46 2.84 17.87
N SER A 206 9.65 2.80 16.57
CA SER A 206 9.21 1.66 15.72
C SER A 206 9.79 0.32 16.20
N SER A 207 10.99 0.33 16.75
CA SER A 207 11.61 -0.86 17.35
C SER A 207 10.81 -1.51 18.49
N THR A 208 9.85 -0.80 19.06
CA THR A 208 8.96 -1.30 20.12
C THR A 208 7.54 -1.58 19.65
N VAL A 209 7.20 -1.20 18.42
CA VAL A 209 5.88 -1.44 17.83
C VAL A 209 5.82 -2.87 17.32
N THR A 210 5.25 -3.76 18.12
CA THR A 210 5.08 -5.19 17.81
C THR A 210 3.62 -5.57 17.91
N GLN A 211 3.23 -6.75 17.41
CA GLN A 211 1.86 -7.27 17.60
C GLN A 211 1.50 -7.36 19.09
N ASN A 212 2.45 -7.82 19.92
CA ASN A 212 2.24 -7.96 21.35
C ASN A 212 2.11 -6.60 22.07
N THR A 213 2.87 -5.57 21.67
CA THR A 213 2.73 -4.23 22.24
C THR A 213 1.43 -3.58 21.79
N LEU A 214 1.04 -3.73 20.53
CA LEU A 214 -0.24 -3.26 20.02
C LEU A 214 -1.41 -3.89 20.79
N LEU A 215 -1.38 -5.22 20.98
CA LEU A 215 -2.43 -5.92 21.73
C LEU A 215 -2.57 -5.38 23.15
N ARG A 216 -1.46 -5.27 23.89
CA ARG A 216 -1.48 -4.70 25.26
C ARG A 216 -1.99 -3.26 25.29
N THR A 217 -1.63 -2.45 24.32
CA THR A 217 -2.10 -1.07 24.22
C THR A 217 -3.60 -1.00 23.99
N LEU A 218 -4.14 -1.88 23.12
CA LEU A 218 -5.58 -2.01 22.89
C LEU A 218 -6.33 -2.50 24.12
N GLU A 219 -5.84 -3.54 24.79
CA GLU A 219 -6.44 -4.08 26.01
C GLU A 219 -6.51 -3.00 27.12
N LYS A 220 -5.46 -2.21 27.26
CA LYS A 220 -5.42 -1.07 28.20
C LYS A 220 -6.40 0.02 27.78
N ALA A 221 -6.46 0.38 26.51
CA ALA A 221 -7.34 1.44 26.01
C ALA A 221 -8.83 1.09 26.13
N LEU A 222 -9.18 -0.20 26.00
CA LEU A 222 -10.55 -0.71 26.02
C LEU A 222 -10.96 -1.30 27.38
N ASP A 223 -10.06 -1.28 28.36
CA ASP A 223 -10.25 -1.92 29.68
C ASP A 223 -10.82 -3.35 29.54
N THR A 224 -10.17 -4.16 28.69
CA THR A 224 -10.64 -5.50 28.36
C THR A 224 -9.49 -6.44 28.05
N THR A 225 -9.78 -7.73 27.98
CA THR A 225 -8.83 -8.75 27.53
C THR A 225 -9.29 -9.37 26.21
N PHE A 226 -8.38 -9.55 25.31
CA PHE A 226 -8.64 -10.20 24.02
C PHE A 226 -8.43 -11.70 24.09
N THR A 227 -9.21 -12.44 23.33
CA THR A 227 -8.89 -13.83 23.04
C THR A 227 -7.73 -13.87 22.06
N VAL A 228 -6.67 -14.61 22.38
CA VAL A 228 -5.47 -14.71 21.55
C VAL A 228 -5.33 -16.10 20.95
N SER A 229 -5.02 -16.16 19.67
CA SER A 229 -4.55 -17.38 18.99
C SER A 229 -3.23 -17.12 18.29
N HIS A 230 -2.35 -18.11 18.30
CA HIS A 230 -1.06 -18.03 17.62
C HIS A 230 -1.12 -18.72 16.26
N VAL A 231 -0.50 -18.12 15.26
CA VAL A 231 -0.46 -18.60 13.88
C VAL A 231 0.97 -18.96 13.49
N ASP A 232 1.16 -20.18 13.02
CA ASP A 232 2.46 -20.65 12.51
C ASP A 232 2.75 -20.03 11.13
N VAL A 233 3.57 -18.97 11.13
CA VAL A 233 3.99 -18.26 9.92
C VAL A 233 4.87 -19.13 9.03
N SER A 234 5.67 -20.02 9.61
CA SER A 234 6.51 -20.94 8.84
C SER A 234 5.67 -21.91 8.01
N LYS A 235 4.52 -22.35 8.53
CA LYS A 235 3.57 -23.16 7.77
C LYS A 235 2.94 -22.37 6.62
N ILE A 236 2.54 -21.11 6.88
CA ILE A 236 1.99 -20.24 5.83
C ILE A 236 3.04 -20.08 4.71
N HIS A 237 4.28 -19.78 5.04
CA HIS A 237 5.37 -19.57 4.10
C HIS A 237 5.62 -20.83 3.23
N ARG A 238 5.84 -21.99 3.86
CA ARG A 238 6.06 -23.24 3.13
C ARG A 238 4.91 -23.56 2.17
N ASN A 239 3.67 -23.48 2.65
CA ASN A 239 2.51 -23.79 1.84
C ASN A 239 2.35 -22.83 0.67
N ALA A 240 2.60 -21.54 0.91
CA ALA A 240 2.54 -20.52 -0.15
C ALA A 240 3.56 -20.78 -1.26
N LEU A 241 4.80 -21.13 -0.91
CA LEU A 241 5.83 -21.47 -1.90
C LEU A 241 5.45 -22.70 -2.73
N VAL A 242 4.93 -23.76 -2.11
CA VAL A 242 4.47 -24.97 -2.84
C VAL A 242 3.34 -24.63 -3.81
N VAL A 243 2.37 -23.81 -3.40
CA VAL A 243 1.28 -23.38 -4.30
C VAL A 243 1.82 -22.56 -5.47
N LEU A 244 2.81 -21.69 -5.23
CA LEU A 244 3.43 -20.90 -6.30
C LEU A 244 4.17 -21.78 -7.32
N GLU A 245 4.92 -22.78 -6.88
CA GLU A 245 5.61 -23.70 -7.79
C GLU A 245 4.61 -24.49 -8.63
N LYS A 246 3.58 -25.07 -8.02
CA LYS A 246 2.49 -25.74 -8.74
C LYS A 246 1.81 -24.81 -9.77
N TRP A 247 1.63 -23.54 -9.42
CA TRP A 247 1.04 -22.54 -10.32
C TRP A 247 1.91 -22.27 -11.55
N LYS A 248 3.22 -22.17 -11.39
CA LYS A 248 4.16 -22.01 -12.50
C LYS A 248 4.09 -23.18 -13.48
N GLU A 249 3.87 -24.40 -12.97
CA GLU A 249 3.80 -25.62 -13.78
C GLU A 249 2.45 -25.80 -14.51
N CYS A 250 1.33 -25.47 -13.86
CA CYS A 250 -0.01 -25.82 -14.33
C CYS A 250 -0.83 -24.66 -14.91
N GLY A 251 -0.42 -23.39 -14.72
CA GLY A 251 -1.12 -22.21 -15.24
C GLY A 251 -2.46 -21.88 -14.56
N GLU A 252 -3.21 -20.94 -15.16
CA GLU A 252 -4.38 -20.26 -14.55
C GLU A 252 -5.71 -21.05 -14.57
N GLN A 253 -5.75 -22.35 -14.47
CA GLN A 253 -7.01 -23.11 -14.57
C GLN A 253 -7.61 -23.53 -13.22
N GLY A 254 -8.93 -23.28 -13.03
CA GLY A 254 -9.77 -23.86 -11.98
C GLY A 254 -9.49 -23.41 -10.54
N GLU A 255 -9.45 -24.35 -9.60
CA GLU A 255 -9.21 -24.12 -8.17
C GLU A 255 -7.86 -23.46 -7.86
N GLY A 256 -6.91 -23.53 -8.79
CA GLY A 256 -5.60 -22.91 -8.68
C GLY A 256 -5.66 -21.39 -8.40
N LYS A 257 -6.62 -20.66 -8.96
CA LYS A 257 -6.75 -19.21 -8.76
C LYS A 257 -7.08 -18.82 -7.32
N ALA A 258 -7.94 -19.59 -6.65
CA ALA A 258 -8.28 -19.34 -5.24
C ALA A 258 -7.10 -19.65 -4.31
N GLN A 259 -6.38 -20.73 -4.56
CA GLN A 259 -5.19 -21.11 -3.81
C GLN A 259 -4.05 -20.11 -4.04
N MET A 260 -3.86 -19.64 -5.28
CA MET A 260 -2.90 -18.57 -5.57
C MET A 260 -3.22 -17.29 -4.76
N GLY A 261 -4.49 -16.87 -4.71
CA GLY A 261 -4.90 -15.71 -3.90
C GLY A 261 -4.61 -15.89 -2.40
N LYS A 262 -4.77 -17.11 -1.86
CA LYS A 262 -4.38 -17.45 -0.48
C LYS A 262 -2.85 -17.40 -0.31
N ALA A 263 -2.11 -17.99 -1.24
CA ALA A 263 -0.64 -17.99 -1.22
C ALA A 263 -0.07 -16.57 -1.23
N MET A 264 -0.59 -15.69 -2.09
CA MET A 264 -0.17 -14.29 -2.15
C MET A 264 -0.44 -13.52 -0.86
N ARG A 265 -1.60 -13.72 -0.24
CA ARG A 265 -1.89 -13.14 1.09
C ARG A 265 -0.97 -13.72 2.15
N GLY A 266 -0.70 -15.03 2.09
CA GLY A 266 0.23 -15.71 2.97
C GLY A 266 1.64 -15.11 2.89
N LEU A 267 2.15 -14.89 1.69
CA LEU A 267 3.46 -14.23 1.49
C LEU A 267 3.47 -12.79 2.01
N GLY A 268 2.36 -12.07 1.86
CA GLY A 268 2.21 -10.74 2.45
C GLY A 268 2.37 -10.74 3.97
N VAL A 269 1.76 -11.72 4.64
CA VAL A 269 1.92 -11.94 6.09
C VAL A 269 3.35 -12.35 6.43
N CYS A 270 3.93 -13.28 5.67
CA CYS A 270 5.32 -13.71 5.88
C CYS A 270 6.30 -12.56 5.72
N ASN A 271 6.09 -11.69 4.74
CA ASN A 271 6.94 -10.50 4.57
C ASN A 271 6.93 -9.56 5.79
N GLN A 272 5.95 -9.68 6.67
CA GLN A 272 5.87 -8.88 7.90
C GLN A 272 6.33 -9.64 9.15
N PHE A 273 6.01 -10.92 9.24
CA PHE A 273 6.06 -11.66 10.50
C PHE A 273 6.92 -12.93 10.47
N TYR A 274 7.52 -13.28 9.32
CA TYR A 274 8.39 -14.45 9.25
C TYR A 274 9.69 -14.20 10.00
N GLU A 275 10.05 -15.13 10.85
CA GLU A 275 11.22 -15.08 11.74
C GLU A 275 12.34 -16.03 11.31
N GLY A 276 12.29 -16.54 10.09
CA GLY A 276 13.33 -17.39 9.52
C GLY A 276 14.50 -16.59 8.95
N ASP A 277 15.60 -17.29 8.65
CA ASP A 277 16.86 -16.72 8.20
C ASP A 277 16.68 -15.68 7.09
N ASP A 278 17.08 -14.43 7.36
CA ASP A 278 17.20 -13.28 6.45
C ASP A 278 15.98 -12.90 5.59
N GLU A 279 14.82 -13.55 5.75
CA GLU A 279 13.62 -13.27 4.97
C GLU A 279 12.62 -12.33 5.69
N GLY A 280 12.84 -12.05 6.93
CA GLY A 280 12.08 -11.08 7.73
C GLY A 280 12.60 -9.67 7.50
N HIS A 281 11.78 -8.83 7.72
CA HIS A 281 11.72 -7.57 7.31
C HIS A 281 11.80 -6.46 8.21
N ALA A 282 11.97 -6.50 9.36
CA ALA A 282 11.77 -5.43 10.33
C ALA A 282 12.98 -4.55 10.60
N GLU A 283 14.18 -4.97 10.33
CA GLU A 283 15.38 -4.20 10.69
C GLU A 283 15.98 -3.45 9.51
N ASP A 284 15.59 -2.19 9.37
CA ASP A 284 16.31 -1.21 8.57
C ASP A 284 16.81 -0.07 9.46
N SER A 285 17.83 -0.38 10.24
CA SER A 285 18.52 0.64 11.05
C SER A 285 19.23 1.72 10.21
N GLU A 286 19.37 1.49 8.90
CA GLU A 286 20.02 2.42 7.96
C GLU A 286 19.02 3.28 7.17
N ARG A 287 17.71 3.18 7.44
CA ARG A 287 16.70 3.95 6.72
C ARG A 287 16.75 5.42 7.05
N THR A 288 16.87 6.25 6.03
CA THR A 288 16.59 7.67 6.17
C THR A 288 15.08 7.90 6.09
N VAL A 289 14.43 7.92 7.23
CA VAL A 289 13.02 8.26 7.36
C VAL A 289 12.82 9.74 7.05
N GLN A 290 11.76 10.06 6.32
CA GLN A 290 11.52 11.38 5.74
C GLN A 290 10.18 11.98 6.19
N ASN A 291 9.73 11.68 7.41
CA ASN A 291 8.48 12.19 7.95
C ASN A 291 8.38 13.72 7.84
N GLU A 292 9.42 14.43 8.25
CA GLU A 292 9.46 15.91 8.22
C GLU A 292 9.35 16.47 6.79
N LEU A 293 9.94 15.76 5.81
CA LEU A 293 9.92 16.20 4.40
C LEU A 293 8.49 16.31 3.86
N VAL A 294 7.59 15.48 4.38
CA VAL A 294 6.19 15.42 3.97
C VAL A 294 5.23 15.89 5.06
N GLY A 295 5.75 16.59 6.08
CA GLY A 295 4.94 17.22 7.13
C GLY A 295 4.17 16.21 7.97
N VAL A 296 4.76 15.06 8.24
CA VAL A 296 4.20 14.01 9.10
C VAL A 296 4.87 14.10 10.47
N GLU A 297 4.07 14.31 11.50
CA GLU A 297 4.51 14.27 12.88
C GLU A 297 4.65 12.84 13.37
N ILE A 298 5.62 12.64 14.29
CA ILE A 298 5.83 11.37 14.95
C ILE A 298 4.79 11.23 16.07
N MET A 299 4.15 10.07 16.17
CA MET A 299 3.17 9.75 17.20
C MET A 299 3.59 8.55 18.05
N GLN A 300 3.09 8.47 19.28
CA GLN A 300 3.25 7.29 20.12
C GLN A 300 2.22 6.21 19.72
N LEU A 301 2.51 4.94 20.02
CA LEU A 301 1.59 3.84 19.73
C LEU A 301 0.23 4.03 20.38
N GLU A 302 0.20 4.56 21.61
CA GLU A 302 -1.02 4.86 22.35
C GLU A 302 -1.90 5.89 21.64
N ASP A 303 -1.29 6.91 21.03
CA ASP A 303 -2.00 7.92 20.26
C ASP A 303 -2.56 7.32 18.97
N ALA A 304 -1.78 6.51 18.25
CA ALA A 304 -2.23 5.82 17.06
C ALA A 304 -3.43 4.89 17.36
N VAL A 305 -3.39 4.16 18.47
CA VAL A 305 -4.48 3.29 18.92
C VAL A 305 -5.73 4.11 19.26
N ARG A 306 -5.58 5.20 20.03
CA ARG A 306 -6.70 6.07 20.38
C ARG A 306 -7.37 6.65 19.13
N ASP A 307 -6.59 7.20 18.20
CA ASP A 307 -7.09 7.80 16.96
C ASP A 307 -7.81 6.76 16.08
N ALA A 308 -7.30 5.53 16.04
CA ALA A 308 -7.96 4.44 15.32
C ALA A 308 -9.28 4.04 15.99
N LEU A 309 -9.34 3.94 17.31
CA LEU A 309 -10.57 3.63 18.05
C LEU A 309 -11.62 4.73 17.90
N GLU A 310 -11.23 6.02 17.95
CA GLU A 310 -12.12 7.15 17.72
C GLU A 310 -12.70 7.14 16.31
N ARG A 311 -11.88 6.81 15.30
CA ARG A 311 -12.28 6.79 13.89
C ARG A 311 -13.18 5.63 13.54
N TYR A 312 -12.89 4.46 14.04
CA TYR A 312 -13.45 3.20 13.58
C TYR A 312 -14.30 2.47 14.61
N GLY A 313 -14.31 2.96 15.84
CA GLY A 313 -14.96 2.32 16.98
C GLY A 313 -14.22 1.07 17.47
N GLU A 314 -14.74 0.50 18.55
CA GLU A 314 -14.12 -0.65 19.23
C GLU A 314 -14.02 -1.91 18.37
N ASN A 315 -14.90 -2.08 17.40
CA ASN A 315 -14.94 -3.25 16.53
C ASN A 315 -14.05 -3.14 15.29
N CYS A 316 -13.50 -2.00 15.03
CA CYS A 316 -12.48 -1.67 14.03
C CYS A 316 -12.53 -2.48 12.72
N GLN A 317 -13.71 -2.61 12.11
CA GLN A 317 -13.93 -3.39 10.88
C GLN A 317 -13.63 -2.61 9.60
N VAL A 318 -12.62 -1.80 9.61
CA VAL A 318 -12.43 -0.79 8.56
C VAL A 318 -11.83 -1.33 7.31
N VAL A 319 -10.95 -2.28 7.44
CA VAL A 319 -10.24 -2.85 6.31
C VAL A 319 -10.28 -4.35 6.46
N GLN A 320 -10.60 -5.07 5.39
CA GLN A 320 -10.38 -6.51 5.35
C GLN A 320 -8.88 -6.75 5.56
N GLY A 321 -8.52 -6.89 6.84
CA GLY A 321 -7.16 -6.91 7.27
C GLY A 321 -6.46 -8.22 6.96
N MET A 322 -5.18 -8.20 7.09
CA MET A 322 -4.32 -9.37 7.08
C MET A 322 -4.51 -10.27 8.30
N TYR A 323 -5.34 -9.87 9.27
CA TYR A 323 -5.56 -10.62 10.52
C TYR A 323 -6.26 -11.97 10.38
N ASN A 324 -6.77 -12.30 9.20
CA ASN A 324 -7.48 -13.54 8.95
C ASN A 324 -6.78 -14.40 7.88
N VAL A 325 -5.48 -14.28 7.75
CA VAL A 325 -4.71 -15.10 6.80
C VAL A 325 -4.35 -16.43 7.45
N GLU A 326 -4.67 -17.49 6.75
CA GLU A 326 -4.36 -18.88 7.13
C GLU A 326 -3.47 -19.52 6.06
N ALA A 327 -2.79 -20.61 6.44
CA ALA A 327 -2.03 -21.38 5.47
C ALA A 327 -2.97 -21.90 4.37
N CYS A 328 -2.55 -21.78 3.10
CA CYS A 328 -3.25 -22.43 2.01
C CYS A 328 -3.13 -23.96 2.12
N GLU A 329 -4.12 -24.65 1.60
CA GLU A 329 -4.12 -26.11 1.50
C GLU A 329 -3.13 -26.56 0.43
N LEU A 330 -2.45 -27.71 0.64
CA LEU A 330 -1.47 -28.28 -0.28
C LEU A 330 -2.07 -29.29 -1.23
#